data_93f4b22245e77f10c084d9969769c2c7
#
_entry.id   93f4b22245e77f10c084d9969769c2c7
#
_cell.length_a   1.000
_cell.length_b   1.000
_cell.length_c   1.000
_cell.angle_alpha   90.00
_cell.angle_beta   90.00
_cell.angle_gamma   90.00
#
_symmetry.space_group_name_H-M   'P 1'
#
loop_
_entity.id
_entity.type
_entity.pdbx_description
1 polymer ?
#
loop_
_entity_poly.entity_id
_entity_poly.type
_entity_poly.pdbx_seq_one_letter_code
_entity_poly.pdbx_strand_id
1 'polypeptide(L)'
;MRPTISDSLEAASAIPHRDVTHSKRDASLELLVRELQHRIHNLLTVVQFFVSNTEAGTADDYRVALTARIASLSDAYNLIESARENRASLVELVERTLKPHATFLKDRIFAAGPDIVLEPRLALSLHMIFHELATNASKHGALTSTSGAVEVLWDIRPDGEGHALAVQWREHGGPEVRKPRHKGFGLRLISKALSGAQVEMDFAPAGLLCRLLVEIDPS
;
A
#
# COMPACT_ATOMS: atom_id res chain seq x y z
N MET A 1 -50.52 -68.82 -20.00
CA MET A 1 -50.59 -67.46 -20.48
C MET A 1 -49.60 -66.68 -19.64
N ARG A 2 -48.42 -66.36 -20.19
CA ARG A 2 -47.33 -65.66 -19.47
C ARG A 2 -47.48 -64.15 -19.71
N PRO A 3 -47.38 -63.31 -18.68
CA PRO A 3 -47.23 -61.85 -18.92
C PRO A 3 -45.83 -61.51 -19.32
N THR A 4 -45.73 -60.69 -20.33
CA THR A 4 -44.54 -60.18 -20.98
C THR A 4 -43.77 -59.14 -20.11
N ILE A 5 -42.46 -59.29 -20.11
CA ILE A 5 -41.46 -58.42 -19.49
C ILE A 5 -41.35 -57.13 -20.35
N SER A 6 -42.06 -56.08 -19.99
CA SER A 6 -41.89 -54.79 -20.68
C SER A 6 -42.23 -53.53 -19.87
N ASP A 7 -42.30 -53.56 -18.54
CA ASP A 7 -42.72 -52.40 -17.74
C ASP A 7 -41.77 -52.06 -16.56
N SER A 8 -40.47 -52.30 -16.71
CA SER A 8 -39.53 -52.05 -15.63
C SER A 8 -38.28 -51.24 -16.06
N LEU A 9 -38.37 -50.29 -16.99
CA LEU A 9 -37.22 -49.52 -17.49
C LEU A 9 -37.47 -48.00 -17.63
N GLU A 10 -38.34 -47.42 -16.82
CA GLU A 10 -38.58 -45.97 -16.83
C GLU A 10 -38.56 -45.31 -15.45
N ALA A 11 -37.67 -45.73 -14.55
CA ALA A 11 -37.49 -45.06 -13.26
C ALA A 11 -36.01 -44.97 -12.83
N ALA A 12 -35.16 -44.49 -13.72
CA ALA A 12 -33.76 -44.22 -13.37
C ALA A 12 -33.18 -43.08 -14.21
N SER A 13 -33.67 -41.83 -14.04
CA SER A 13 -32.93 -40.64 -14.47
C SER A 13 -33.52 -39.37 -13.85
N ALA A 14 -33.32 -39.20 -12.56
CA ALA A 14 -33.45 -37.88 -11.93
C ALA A 14 -32.35 -37.75 -10.88
N ILE A 15 -31.11 -37.60 -11.34
CA ILE A 15 -30.03 -37.10 -10.49
C ILE A 15 -30.28 -35.60 -10.32
N PRO A 16 -30.49 -35.09 -9.09
CA PRO A 16 -30.76 -33.67 -8.90
C PRO A 16 -29.49 -32.86 -9.18
N HIS A 17 -29.50 -32.09 -10.25
CA HIS A 17 -28.49 -31.08 -10.59
C HIS A 17 -28.36 -29.95 -9.53
N ARG A 18 -28.92 -30.13 -8.34
CA ARG A 18 -29.03 -29.10 -7.30
C ARG A 18 -27.80 -29.01 -6.38
N ASP A 19 -27.02 -30.05 -6.21
CA ASP A 19 -25.93 -30.10 -5.24
C ASP A 19 -24.63 -29.42 -5.70
N VAL A 20 -24.34 -29.43 -6.99
CA VAL A 20 -23.07 -28.88 -7.52
C VAL A 20 -23.04 -27.36 -7.49
N THR A 21 -24.20 -26.70 -7.65
CA THR A 21 -24.29 -25.22 -7.63
C THR A 21 -24.23 -24.66 -6.21
N HIS A 22 -24.77 -25.36 -5.22
CA HIS A 22 -24.68 -24.98 -3.81
C HIS A 22 -23.25 -25.14 -3.30
N SER A 23 -22.61 -26.26 -3.58
CA SER A 23 -21.21 -26.51 -3.20
C SER A 23 -20.23 -25.49 -3.77
N LYS A 24 -20.41 -25.03 -5.01
CA LYS A 24 -19.58 -23.97 -5.61
C LYS A 24 -19.82 -22.59 -4.97
N ARG A 25 -21.07 -22.28 -4.62
CA ARG A 25 -21.40 -21.02 -3.91
C ARG A 25 -20.83 -20.99 -2.51
N ASP A 26 -20.92 -22.07 -1.78
CA ASP A 26 -20.40 -22.20 -0.42
C ASP A 26 -18.88 -22.08 -0.42
N ALA A 27 -18.19 -22.76 -1.34
CA ALA A 27 -16.73 -22.61 -1.50
C ALA A 27 -16.30 -21.17 -1.87
N SER A 28 -17.09 -20.50 -2.72
CA SER A 28 -16.81 -19.09 -3.07
C SER A 28 -17.02 -18.15 -1.89
N LEU A 29 -18.05 -18.37 -1.08
CA LEU A 29 -18.32 -17.62 0.14
C LEU A 29 -17.21 -17.83 1.18
N GLU A 30 -16.75 -19.05 1.38
CA GLU A 30 -15.64 -19.37 2.28
C GLU A 30 -14.34 -18.67 1.85
N LEU A 31 -14.04 -18.61 0.56
CA LEU A 31 -12.88 -17.89 0.02
C LEU A 31 -13.00 -16.39 0.29
N LEU A 32 -14.15 -15.78 0.04
CA LEU A 32 -14.41 -14.37 0.34
C LEU A 32 -14.28 -14.06 1.83
N VAL A 33 -14.80 -14.91 2.70
CA VAL A 33 -14.69 -14.73 4.15
C VAL A 33 -13.21 -14.80 4.59
N ARG A 34 -12.45 -15.76 4.08
CA ARG A 34 -11.00 -15.87 4.37
C ARG A 34 -10.23 -14.64 3.89
N GLU A 35 -10.55 -14.16 2.70
CA GLU A 35 -9.91 -12.95 2.17
C GLU A 35 -10.24 -11.72 3.03
N LEU A 36 -11.52 -11.53 3.41
CA LEU A 36 -11.92 -10.45 4.31
C LEU A 36 -11.23 -10.56 5.68
N GLN A 37 -11.15 -11.75 6.27
CA GLN A 37 -10.45 -11.98 7.53
C GLN A 37 -8.97 -11.62 7.41
N HIS A 38 -8.32 -12.00 6.31
CA HIS A 38 -6.93 -11.67 6.05
C HIS A 38 -6.71 -10.15 5.89
N ARG A 39 -7.62 -9.47 5.19
CA ARG A 39 -7.58 -8.00 5.05
C ARG A 39 -7.75 -7.29 6.39
N ILE A 40 -8.73 -7.71 7.20
CA ILE A 40 -8.95 -7.16 8.55
C ILE A 40 -7.72 -7.38 9.42
N HIS A 41 -7.13 -8.57 9.41
CA HIS A 41 -5.92 -8.87 10.19
C HIS A 41 -4.75 -7.95 9.78
N ASN A 42 -4.56 -7.73 8.47
CA ASN A 42 -3.53 -6.82 7.97
C ASN A 42 -3.75 -5.38 8.44
N LEU A 43 -4.99 -4.87 8.40
CA LEU A 43 -5.33 -3.53 8.89
C LEU A 43 -5.06 -3.39 10.38
N LEU A 44 -5.48 -4.37 11.18
CA LEU A 44 -5.23 -4.37 12.63
C LEU A 44 -3.74 -4.40 12.96
N THR A 45 -2.95 -5.16 12.20
CA THR A 45 -1.48 -5.20 12.34
C THR A 45 -0.87 -3.82 12.09
N VAL A 46 -1.32 -3.10 11.07
CA VAL A 46 -0.86 -1.74 10.78
C VAL A 46 -1.27 -0.76 11.90
N VAL A 47 -2.52 -0.85 12.38
CA VAL A 47 -2.98 -0.02 13.51
C VAL A 47 -2.17 -0.29 14.77
N GLN A 48 -1.91 -1.56 15.11
CA GLN A 48 -1.05 -1.93 16.23
C GLN A 48 0.37 -1.38 16.08
N PHE A 49 0.91 -1.43 14.85
CA PHE A 49 2.20 -0.82 14.55
C PHE A 49 2.18 0.70 14.79
N PHE A 50 1.12 1.41 14.40
CA PHE A 50 0.96 2.84 14.67
C PHE A 50 0.95 3.14 16.17
N VAL A 51 0.11 2.42 16.92
CA VAL A 51 0.01 2.60 18.37
C VAL A 51 1.35 2.37 19.07
N SER A 52 2.05 1.30 18.70
CA SER A 52 3.30 0.88 19.35
C SER A 52 4.53 1.72 18.97
N ASN A 53 4.49 2.41 17.82
CA ASN A 53 5.67 3.11 17.28
C ASN A 53 5.47 4.63 17.15
N THR A 54 4.28 5.18 17.45
CA THR A 54 4.10 6.62 17.52
C THR A 54 4.76 7.15 18.78
N GLU A 55 5.69 8.09 18.62
CA GLU A 55 6.36 8.80 19.72
C GLU A 55 5.91 10.26 19.67
N ALA A 56 5.63 10.84 20.83
CA ALA A 56 5.26 12.24 20.98
C ALA A 56 5.64 12.74 22.38
N GLY A 57 5.85 14.05 22.50
CA GLY A 57 6.23 14.68 23.76
C GLY A 57 5.09 14.78 24.76
N THR A 58 3.84 14.83 24.28
CA THR A 58 2.63 14.93 25.09
C THR A 58 1.57 13.95 24.64
N ALA A 59 0.59 13.67 25.51
CA ALA A 59 -0.57 12.84 25.14
C ALA A 59 -1.40 13.43 24.01
N ASP A 60 -1.51 14.76 23.95
CA ASP A 60 -2.24 15.45 22.87
C ASP A 60 -1.50 15.33 21.54
N ASP A 61 -0.19 15.52 21.51
CA ASP A 61 0.63 15.31 20.31
C ASP A 61 0.55 13.86 19.82
N TYR A 62 0.57 12.90 20.74
CA TYR A 62 0.39 11.48 20.43
C TYR A 62 -0.96 11.23 19.76
N ARG A 63 -2.04 11.76 20.34
CA ARG A 63 -3.39 11.61 19.80
C ARG A 63 -3.50 12.21 18.41
N VAL A 64 -2.98 13.43 18.21
CA VAL A 64 -2.97 14.10 16.90
C VAL A 64 -2.20 13.28 15.86
N ALA A 65 -1.00 12.82 16.20
CA ALA A 65 -0.16 12.03 15.29
C ALA A 65 -0.81 10.69 14.94
N LEU A 66 -1.37 9.98 15.93
CA LEU A 66 -2.04 8.70 15.72
C LEU A 66 -3.30 8.85 14.86
N THR A 67 -4.11 9.86 15.14
CA THR A 67 -5.32 10.15 14.35
C THR A 67 -4.98 10.44 12.89
N ALA A 68 -3.95 11.25 12.63
CA ALA A 68 -3.50 11.55 11.27
C ALA A 68 -3.06 10.28 10.50
N ARG A 69 -2.37 9.36 11.16
CA ARG A 69 -1.95 8.09 10.56
C ARG A 69 -3.13 7.17 10.25
N ILE A 70 -4.09 7.07 11.17
CA ILE A 70 -5.31 6.28 10.95
C ILE A 70 -6.14 6.88 9.80
N ALA A 71 -6.25 8.20 9.72
CA ALA A 71 -6.92 8.85 8.60
C ALA A 71 -6.21 8.54 7.25
N SER A 72 -4.88 8.66 7.21
CA SER A 72 -4.10 8.31 6.02
C SER A 72 -4.26 6.83 5.62
N LEU A 73 -4.33 5.91 6.58
CA LEU A 73 -4.61 4.49 6.32
C LEU A 73 -6.02 4.30 5.71
N SER A 74 -7.00 5.03 6.21
CA SER A 74 -8.37 4.99 5.69
C SER A 74 -8.45 5.53 4.26
N ASP A 75 -7.73 6.61 3.95
CA ASP A 75 -7.66 7.19 2.61
C ASP A 75 -7.00 6.23 1.61
N ALA A 76 -5.92 5.55 2.03
CA ALA A 76 -5.27 4.51 1.22
C ALA A 76 -6.21 3.35 0.92
N TYR A 77 -6.96 2.91 1.94
CA TYR A 77 -7.90 1.81 1.79
C TYR A 77 -9.04 2.17 0.83
N ASN A 78 -9.61 3.37 0.96
CA ASN A 78 -10.64 3.88 0.06
C ASN A 78 -10.13 3.99 -1.39
N LEU A 79 -8.88 4.38 -1.59
CA LEU A 79 -8.26 4.44 -2.90
C LEU A 79 -8.18 3.04 -3.54
N ILE A 80 -7.71 2.05 -2.79
CA ILE A 80 -7.57 0.68 -3.27
C ILE A 80 -8.94 0.05 -3.53
N GLU A 81 -9.93 0.28 -2.66
CA GLU A 81 -11.28 -0.25 -2.80
C GLU A 81 -12.03 0.36 -4.00
N SER A 82 -11.83 1.66 -4.27
CA SER A 82 -12.43 2.35 -5.41
C SER A 82 -11.81 2.00 -6.76
N ALA A 83 -10.61 1.42 -6.75
CA ALA A 83 -9.93 0.99 -7.96
C ALA A 83 -10.60 -0.26 -8.56
N ARG A 84 -10.62 -0.35 -9.91
CA ARG A 84 -11.11 -1.56 -10.59
C ARG A 84 -10.32 -2.78 -10.14
N GLU A 85 -11.02 -3.86 -9.81
CA GLU A 85 -10.41 -5.13 -9.37
C GLU A 85 -9.50 -5.02 -8.14
N ASN A 86 -9.71 -3.99 -7.28
CA ASN A 86 -8.86 -3.70 -6.12
C ASN A 86 -7.37 -3.46 -6.47
N ARG A 87 -7.08 -2.94 -7.65
CA ARG A 87 -5.72 -2.68 -8.13
C ARG A 87 -5.54 -1.17 -8.36
N ALA A 88 -4.67 -0.55 -7.57
CA ALA A 88 -4.45 0.89 -7.63
C ALA A 88 -3.33 1.25 -8.61
N SER A 89 -3.52 2.30 -9.42
CA SER A 89 -2.47 2.93 -10.21
C SER A 89 -1.44 3.61 -9.29
N LEU A 90 -0.16 3.37 -9.53
CA LEU A 90 0.91 4.04 -8.77
C LEU A 90 0.90 5.56 -8.99
N VAL A 91 0.61 6.02 -10.19
CA VAL A 91 0.48 7.45 -10.51
C VAL A 91 -0.61 8.07 -9.63
N GLU A 92 -1.82 7.49 -9.62
CA GLU A 92 -2.95 7.98 -8.83
C GLU A 92 -2.64 7.96 -7.33
N LEU A 93 -1.99 6.90 -6.85
CA LEU A 93 -1.58 6.76 -5.45
C LEU A 93 -0.63 7.88 -5.04
N VAL A 94 0.43 8.13 -5.83
CA VAL A 94 1.40 9.20 -5.56
C VAL A 94 0.73 10.57 -5.59
N GLU A 95 -0.06 10.86 -6.61
CA GLU A 95 -0.78 12.14 -6.73
C GLU A 95 -1.69 12.39 -5.54
N ARG A 96 -2.53 11.43 -5.15
CA ARG A 96 -3.45 11.57 -4.02
C ARG A 96 -2.71 11.74 -2.70
N THR A 97 -1.63 10.98 -2.49
CA THR A 97 -0.83 11.05 -1.26
C THR A 97 -0.12 12.39 -1.11
N LEU A 98 0.39 12.94 -2.20
CA LEU A 98 1.16 14.18 -2.18
C LEU A 98 0.28 15.45 -2.28
N LYS A 99 -0.94 15.34 -2.79
CA LYS A 99 -1.86 16.46 -2.98
C LYS A 99 -2.04 17.36 -1.76
N PRO A 100 -2.25 16.85 -0.52
CA PRO A 100 -2.38 17.69 0.67
C PRO A 100 -1.15 18.56 0.93
N HIS A 101 0.03 18.06 0.58
CA HIS A 101 1.32 18.76 0.74
C HIS A 101 1.60 19.72 -0.42
N ALA A 102 0.99 19.49 -1.59
CA ALA A 102 1.18 20.30 -2.80
C ALA A 102 0.28 21.54 -2.86
N THR A 103 -0.82 21.60 -2.09
CA THR A 103 -1.85 22.67 -2.20
C THR A 103 -1.27 24.08 -2.04
N PHE A 104 -0.24 24.26 -1.21
CA PHE A 104 0.46 25.54 -0.99
C PHE A 104 1.86 25.58 -1.62
N LEU A 105 2.28 24.50 -2.32
CA LEU A 105 3.65 24.27 -2.75
C LEU A 105 3.69 23.90 -4.25
N LYS A 106 2.81 24.55 -5.06
CA LYS A 106 2.83 24.37 -6.53
C LYS A 106 4.27 24.50 -7.02
N ASP A 107 4.65 23.57 -7.90
CA ASP A 107 5.99 23.49 -8.52
C ASP A 107 7.16 23.06 -7.60
N ARG A 108 6.87 22.64 -6.34
CA ARG A 108 7.90 22.18 -5.41
C ARG A 108 7.85 20.68 -5.11
N ILE A 109 6.83 20.00 -5.62
CA ILE A 109 6.72 18.53 -5.57
C ILE A 109 6.60 18.05 -7.00
N PHE A 110 7.59 17.30 -7.44
CA PHE A 110 7.64 16.68 -8.75
C PHE A 110 7.52 15.16 -8.60
N ALA A 111 6.64 14.55 -9.37
CA ALA A 111 6.46 13.10 -9.37
C ALA A 111 6.36 12.59 -10.81
N ALA A 112 7.18 11.60 -11.18
CA ALA A 112 7.18 11.02 -12.51
C ALA A 112 7.61 9.56 -12.53
N GLY A 113 7.00 8.79 -13.43
CA GLY A 113 7.30 7.40 -13.71
C GLY A 113 6.20 6.76 -14.55
N PRO A 114 6.39 5.53 -15.01
CA PRO A 114 5.38 4.80 -15.76
C PRO A 114 4.16 4.51 -14.88
N ASP A 115 2.98 4.42 -15.48
CA ASP A 115 1.80 3.96 -14.76
C ASP A 115 1.88 2.46 -14.55
N ILE A 116 1.88 2.06 -13.28
CA ILE A 116 2.03 0.68 -12.82
C ILE A 116 0.83 0.36 -11.95
N VAL A 117 0.19 -0.76 -12.22
CA VAL A 117 -0.90 -1.28 -11.41
C VAL A 117 -0.31 -2.07 -10.24
N LEU A 118 -0.69 -1.70 -9.03
CA LEU A 118 -0.15 -2.27 -7.79
C LEU A 118 -1.10 -3.26 -7.15
N GLU A 119 -0.55 -4.33 -6.59
CA GLU A 119 -1.26 -5.18 -5.65
C GLU A 119 -1.66 -4.40 -4.39
N PRO A 120 -2.83 -4.69 -3.76
CA PRO A 120 -3.36 -3.93 -2.63
C PRO A 120 -2.39 -3.75 -1.47
N ARG A 121 -1.61 -4.78 -1.13
CA ARG A 121 -0.63 -4.72 -0.03
C ARG A 121 0.52 -3.76 -0.34
N LEU A 122 1.02 -3.81 -1.57
CA LEU A 122 2.09 -2.94 -2.03
C LEU A 122 1.60 -1.49 -2.11
N ALA A 123 0.41 -1.27 -2.66
CA ALA A 123 -0.22 0.04 -2.74
C ALA A 123 -0.38 0.68 -1.35
N LEU A 124 -0.88 -0.08 -0.37
CA LEU A 124 -1.01 0.37 1.01
C LEU A 124 0.34 0.73 1.63
N SER A 125 1.34 -0.13 1.46
CA SER A 125 2.68 0.09 2.00
C SER A 125 3.35 1.33 1.40
N LEU A 126 3.27 1.50 0.08
CA LEU A 126 3.83 2.67 -0.61
C LEU A 126 3.10 3.96 -0.23
N HIS A 127 1.76 3.93 -0.13
CA HIS A 127 1.00 5.10 0.35
C HIS A 127 1.49 5.55 1.72
N MET A 128 1.61 4.63 2.66
CA MET A 128 2.08 4.95 4.01
C MET A 128 3.50 5.50 4.02
N ILE A 129 4.39 4.94 3.21
CA ILE A 129 5.78 5.42 3.06
C ILE A 129 5.80 6.84 2.51
N PHE A 130 5.10 7.10 1.41
CA PHE A 130 5.03 8.44 0.81
C PHE A 130 4.39 9.46 1.74
N HIS A 131 3.34 9.07 2.48
CA HIS A 131 2.71 9.94 3.47
C HIS A 131 3.69 10.35 4.59
N GLU A 132 4.45 9.40 5.13
CA GLU A 132 5.45 9.68 6.17
C GLU A 132 6.62 10.52 5.63
N LEU A 133 7.11 10.22 4.42
CA LEU A 133 8.15 11.02 3.78
C LEU A 133 7.67 12.45 3.52
N ALA A 134 6.47 12.64 2.98
CA ALA A 134 5.88 13.95 2.72
C ALA A 134 5.62 14.74 4.00
N THR A 135 5.15 14.07 5.05
CA THR A 135 4.96 14.66 6.37
C THR A 135 6.30 15.11 6.96
N ASN A 136 7.34 14.30 6.86
CA ASN A 136 8.69 14.64 7.33
C ASN A 136 9.29 15.81 6.52
N ALA A 137 9.15 15.79 5.20
CA ALA A 137 9.59 16.90 4.34
C ALA A 137 8.90 18.21 4.72
N SER A 138 7.60 18.17 5.07
CA SER A 138 6.82 19.35 5.45
C SER A 138 7.11 19.84 6.87
N LYS A 139 7.48 18.95 7.81
CA LYS A 139 7.74 19.32 9.21
C LYS A 139 9.20 19.63 9.52
N HIS A 140 10.11 18.93 8.88
CA HIS A 140 11.53 18.92 9.23
C HIS A 140 12.48 18.97 8.03
N GLY A 141 11.97 18.71 6.82
CA GLY A 141 12.74 18.54 5.60
C GLY A 141 12.62 19.71 4.62
N ALA A 142 12.81 19.40 3.36
CA ALA A 142 12.92 20.38 2.28
C ALA A 142 11.74 21.35 2.19
N LEU A 143 10.51 20.89 2.44
CA LEU A 143 9.32 21.72 2.27
C LEU A 143 9.14 22.80 3.35
N THR A 144 9.94 22.81 4.41
CA THR A 144 9.98 23.90 5.40
C THR A 144 10.65 25.16 4.88
N SER A 145 11.52 25.04 3.87
CA SER A 145 12.20 26.16 3.22
C SER A 145 11.41 26.63 1.99
N THR A 146 11.49 27.91 1.65
CA THR A 146 10.84 28.46 0.45
C THR A 146 11.43 27.94 -0.86
N SER A 147 12.72 27.59 -0.87
CA SER A 147 13.45 27.04 -2.03
C SER A 147 13.51 25.52 -2.05
N GLY A 148 13.03 24.85 -1.00
CA GLY A 148 13.11 23.41 -0.90
C GLY A 148 12.08 22.72 -1.77
N ALA A 149 12.44 21.56 -2.31
CA ALA A 149 11.60 20.76 -3.19
C ALA A 149 11.77 19.26 -2.95
N VAL A 150 10.79 18.50 -3.41
CA VAL A 150 10.73 17.05 -3.36
C VAL A 150 10.56 16.49 -4.77
N GLU A 151 11.34 15.49 -5.10
CA GLU A 151 11.27 14.74 -6.34
C GLU A 151 10.97 13.28 -6.03
N VAL A 152 9.95 12.71 -6.67
CA VAL A 152 9.57 11.29 -6.57
C VAL A 152 9.65 10.68 -7.95
N LEU A 153 10.60 9.79 -8.16
CA LEU A 153 10.79 9.10 -9.44
C LEU A 153 10.64 7.60 -9.24
N TRP A 154 10.05 6.92 -10.21
CA TRP A 154 9.97 5.48 -10.20
C TRP A 154 10.08 4.89 -11.60
N ASP A 155 10.54 3.64 -11.66
CA ASP A 155 10.70 2.87 -12.89
C ASP A 155 10.63 1.37 -12.60
N ILE A 156 10.38 0.57 -13.63
CA ILE A 156 10.48 -0.89 -13.57
C ILE A 156 11.88 -1.28 -14.05
N ARG A 157 12.57 -2.10 -13.26
CA ARG A 157 13.90 -2.60 -13.59
C ARG A 157 13.93 -4.11 -13.62
N PRO A 158 14.73 -4.73 -14.49
CA PRO A 158 15.02 -6.14 -14.40
C PRO A 158 15.69 -6.46 -13.04
N ASP A 159 15.26 -7.55 -12.39
CA ASP A 159 15.84 -8.06 -11.16
C ASP A 159 15.91 -9.59 -11.23
N GLY A 160 17.10 -10.11 -11.53
CA GLY A 160 17.29 -11.53 -11.84
C GLY A 160 16.43 -11.98 -13.02
N GLU A 161 15.57 -12.98 -12.80
CA GLU A 161 14.59 -13.47 -13.79
C GLU A 161 13.25 -12.70 -13.73
N GLY A 162 13.08 -11.78 -12.76
CA GLY A 162 11.87 -11.01 -12.50
C GLY A 162 12.02 -9.52 -12.78
N HIS A 163 11.12 -8.75 -12.20
CA HIS A 163 11.13 -7.30 -12.27
C HIS A 163 11.03 -6.70 -10.87
N ALA A 164 11.61 -5.53 -10.70
CA ALA A 164 11.48 -4.76 -9.48
C ALA A 164 10.99 -3.33 -9.78
N LEU A 165 10.11 -2.84 -8.92
CA LEU A 165 9.77 -1.44 -8.85
C LEU A 165 10.88 -0.70 -8.08
N ALA A 166 11.60 0.16 -8.78
CA ALA A 166 12.57 1.07 -8.19
C ALA A 166 11.92 2.43 -7.95
N VAL A 167 11.89 2.88 -6.70
CA VAL A 167 11.36 4.19 -6.32
C VAL A 167 12.48 5.02 -5.70
N GLN A 168 12.56 6.30 -6.08
CA GLN A 168 13.47 7.27 -5.50
C GLN A 168 12.69 8.47 -4.99
N TRP A 169 12.85 8.79 -3.72
CA TRP A 169 12.43 10.03 -3.09
C TRP A 169 13.65 10.87 -2.83
N ARG A 170 13.68 12.11 -3.30
CA ARG A 170 14.78 13.04 -3.09
C ARG A 170 14.25 14.38 -2.58
N GLU A 171 14.88 14.88 -1.52
CA GLU A 171 14.68 16.23 -1.00
C GLU A 171 15.89 17.09 -1.31
N HIS A 172 15.68 18.35 -1.64
CA HIS A 172 16.77 19.33 -1.86
C HIS A 172 16.32 20.75 -1.57
N GLY A 173 17.27 21.66 -1.36
CA GLY A 173 17.01 23.09 -1.13
C GLY A 173 16.36 23.40 0.22
N GLY A 174 16.28 22.43 1.11
CA GLY A 174 15.78 22.56 2.48
C GLY A 174 16.87 22.91 3.49
N PRO A 175 16.56 22.84 4.80
CA PRO A 175 17.55 22.97 5.86
C PRO A 175 18.57 21.83 5.80
N GLU A 176 19.76 22.06 6.39
CA GLU A 176 20.80 21.04 6.50
C GLU A 176 20.25 19.76 7.19
N VAL A 177 20.32 18.64 6.49
CA VAL A 177 19.86 17.36 6.99
C VAL A 177 20.95 16.72 7.85
N ARG A 178 20.55 16.22 9.02
CA ARG A 178 21.40 15.42 9.91
C ARG A 178 20.81 14.05 10.12
N LYS A 179 21.66 13.03 10.12
CA LYS A 179 21.22 11.67 10.39
C LYS A 179 20.54 11.62 11.77
N PRO A 180 19.27 11.15 11.86
CA PRO A 180 18.55 11.10 13.12
C PRO A 180 19.26 10.15 14.08
N ARG A 181 19.38 10.53 15.35
CA ARG A 181 20.00 9.71 16.42
C ARG A 181 19.17 8.47 16.73
N HIS A 182 17.86 8.55 16.55
CA HIS A 182 16.92 7.45 16.75
C HIS A 182 16.11 7.22 15.46
N LYS A 183 15.82 5.96 15.15
CA LYS A 183 14.92 5.62 14.05
C LYS A 183 13.50 6.04 14.46
N GLY A 184 13.06 7.18 13.96
CA GLY A 184 11.68 7.63 14.14
C GLY A 184 10.66 6.66 13.50
N PHE A 185 9.38 6.96 13.67
CA PHE A 185 8.29 6.12 13.17
C PHE A 185 8.43 5.82 11.66
N GLY A 186 8.63 6.86 10.82
CA GLY A 186 8.73 6.71 9.37
C GLY A 186 9.84 5.74 8.94
N LEU A 187 11.01 5.83 9.57
CA LEU A 187 12.13 4.92 9.30
C LEU A 187 11.84 3.48 9.69
N ARG A 188 11.13 3.28 10.81
CA ARG A 188 10.68 1.95 11.23
C ARG A 188 9.59 1.38 10.32
N LEU A 189 8.68 2.25 9.88
CA LEU A 189 7.63 1.88 8.94
C LEU A 189 8.24 1.43 7.61
N ILE A 190 9.10 2.25 7.00
CA ILE A 190 9.74 1.96 5.71
C ILE A 190 10.48 0.62 5.76
N SER A 191 11.20 0.35 6.86
CA SER A 191 11.95 -0.91 7.03
C SER A 191 11.08 -2.16 7.27
N LYS A 192 9.80 -2.00 7.64
CA LYS A 192 8.90 -3.12 7.99
C LYS A 192 7.71 -3.28 7.04
N ALA A 193 7.27 -2.19 6.40
CA ALA A 193 6.07 -2.19 5.57
C ALA A 193 6.23 -3.01 4.28
N LEU A 194 7.46 -3.13 3.79
CA LEU A 194 7.79 -3.84 2.57
C LEU A 194 8.67 -5.06 2.91
N SER A 195 8.03 -6.20 3.15
CA SER A 195 8.77 -7.47 3.34
C SER A 195 9.50 -7.83 2.05
N GLY A 196 10.83 -8.04 2.13
CA GLY A 196 11.65 -8.38 0.97
C GLY A 196 12.18 -7.18 0.18
N ALA A 197 11.72 -5.95 0.44
CA ALA A 197 12.24 -4.77 -0.24
C ALA A 197 13.63 -4.38 0.27
N GLN A 198 14.47 -3.90 -0.64
CA GLN A 198 15.69 -3.21 -0.30
C GLN A 198 15.38 -1.72 -0.07
N VAL A 199 15.79 -1.20 1.07
CA VAL A 199 15.57 0.20 1.46
C VAL A 199 16.89 0.83 1.80
N GLU A 200 17.24 1.88 1.07
CA GLU A 200 18.42 2.70 1.31
C GLU A 200 18.01 4.12 1.66
N MET A 201 18.57 4.67 2.74
CA MET A 201 18.34 6.05 3.13
C MET A 201 19.68 6.77 3.35
N ASP A 202 19.87 7.83 2.59
CA ASP A 202 21.03 8.70 2.69
C ASP A 202 20.61 10.08 3.22
N PHE A 203 21.17 10.45 4.38
CA PHE A 203 20.96 11.74 5.04
C PHE A 203 22.15 12.65 4.75
N ALA A 204 22.25 13.12 3.51
CA ALA A 204 23.27 14.08 3.14
C ALA A 204 22.90 15.50 3.60
N PRO A 205 23.87 16.37 3.90
CA PRO A 205 23.60 17.77 4.28
C PRO A 205 22.71 18.50 3.28
N ALA A 206 22.81 18.16 1.99
CA ALA A 206 22.03 18.76 0.91
C ALA A 206 20.57 18.32 0.82
N GLY A 207 20.19 17.22 1.51
CA GLY A 207 18.83 16.69 1.51
C GLY A 207 18.76 15.19 1.80
N LEU A 208 17.55 14.69 1.99
CA LEU A 208 17.25 13.27 2.13
C LEU A 208 17.15 12.60 0.76
N LEU A 209 17.78 11.43 0.64
CA LEU A 209 17.56 10.52 -0.48
C LEU A 209 17.09 9.17 0.08
N CYS A 210 15.90 8.71 -0.33
CA CYS A 210 15.38 7.39 -0.02
C CYS A 210 15.20 6.60 -1.32
N ARG A 211 15.75 5.40 -1.38
CA ARG A 211 15.57 4.45 -2.49
C ARG A 211 14.89 3.21 -1.99
N LEU A 212 13.91 2.76 -2.75
CA LEU A 212 13.20 1.51 -2.51
C LEU A 212 13.36 0.64 -3.75
N LEU A 213 13.62 -0.63 -3.55
CA LEU A 213 13.58 -1.64 -4.61
C LEU A 213 12.70 -2.77 -4.11
N VAL A 214 11.61 -3.02 -4.83
CA VAL A 214 10.55 -3.96 -4.43
C VAL A 214 10.31 -4.92 -5.59
N GLU A 215 10.46 -6.21 -5.36
CA GLU A 215 10.08 -7.22 -6.35
C GLU A 215 8.60 -7.10 -6.69
N ILE A 216 8.28 -7.13 -7.97
CA ILE A 216 6.92 -7.10 -8.50
C ILE A 216 6.74 -8.18 -9.56
N ASP A 217 5.56 -8.79 -9.58
CA ASP A 217 5.15 -9.62 -10.71
C ASP A 217 4.58 -8.68 -11.78
N PRO A 218 5.18 -8.60 -12.97
CA PRO A 218 4.60 -7.82 -14.07
C PRO A 218 3.33 -8.52 -14.53
N SER A 219 2.18 -7.86 -14.33
CA SER A 219 0.87 -8.33 -14.81
C SER A 219 0.60 -7.81 -16.20
#